data_5fbe8d1dd2d77fd6d031186da58003ed
#
_entry.id   5fbe8d1dd2d77fd6d031186da58003ed
#
_cell.length_a   1.000
_cell.length_b   1.000
_cell.length_c   1.000
_cell.angle_alpha   90.00
_cell.angle_beta   90.00
_cell.angle_gamma   90.00
#
_symmetry.space_group_name_H-M   'P 1'
#
loop_
_entity.id
_entity.type
_entity.pdbx_description
1 polymer ?
#
loop_
_entity_poly.entity_id
_entity_poly.type
_entity_poly.pdbx_seq_one_letter_code
_entity_poly.pdbx_strand_id
1 'polypeptide(L)'
;MTMTETTKTSIFLILAVLLLGTAVLTRPVVREIKMEEMIGQPLFPKFTDPLAVKTLEIVKQNLTGDQDMFRVTEIDGVWSIPSHDNYPADAKDQMGKVAEALVDLKVLDVVASQAEENDVTTLHTLYGVIDPTSENASLGEGIGIKVTLNGSGDEKFVDLIVGKETDAKEKKSPDDPTEPAKLRYVRVAGQIPVYVVEIDPSRFATNFDQWIEKNLLDMSSFDVQEIFVDEYSYTIQLEMTQLGAQEVIVPTFIGDMTFGYDSSASGPEKWTLKKWMGFRGKQYEYYERSMKPEEELNTETLDGMVSALNDLKIVSVTKKPSVLAAALREGKPFSEQIGTPDPSLRKSGFCLVPLPDLKGGTGERTPKLLSNEGDIQIRMKDGIRYNLRFGDLTGTESEMTNDADNKTETSSNTPTIMGANRYLFITAEFDVSMIPAPEIKPVPEIPDGLNPEQTETANKEKEQIEKSNQREQERYDKAIEDGKKRAEKLTDRFADWYYVISEDVYKKIHLTQTNVFREKKKETGTESHEHEHEHGENHEHKHEITEPKLPNLPGTDGLMKIPGLDEKPVEEPKTEESKPVEEPKTEEPKPVEE
;
A
#
# COMPACT_ATOMS: atom_id res chain seq x y z
N MET A 1 -79.08 30.54 -10.57
CA MET A 1 -78.70 31.78 -9.86
C MET A 1 -77.33 32.21 -10.29
N THR A 2 -77.22 33.17 -11.19
CA THR A 2 -75.92 33.71 -11.65
C THR A 2 -75.45 34.71 -10.63
N MET A 3 -74.36 34.40 -9.94
CA MET A 3 -73.71 35.32 -8.98
C MET A 3 -73.30 36.59 -9.73
N THR A 4 -73.59 37.78 -9.12
CA THR A 4 -73.17 39.08 -9.65
C THR A 4 -71.64 39.21 -9.60
N GLU A 5 -71.02 39.95 -10.52
CA GLU A 5 -69.59 40.18 -10.60
C GLU A 5 -69.00 40.72 -9.27
N THR A 6 -69.73 41.60 -8.58
CA THR A 6 -69.36 42.12 -7.28
C THR A 6 -69.26 41.05 -6.19
N THR A 7 -70.16 40.04 -6.20
CA THR A 7 -70.14 38.93 -5.25
C THR A 7 -68.95 38.00 -5.47
N LYS A 8 -68.59 37.74 -6.73
CA LYS A 8 -67.38 36.94 -7.08
C LYS A 8 -66.12 37.65 -6.59
N THR A 9 -65.96 38.92 -6.84
CA THR A 9 -64.81 39.72 -6.42
C THR A 9 -64.67 39.76 -4.89
N SER A 10 -65.79 39.89 -4.15
CA SER A 10 -65.76 39.83 -2.69
C SER A 10 -65.33 38.50 -2.14
N ILE A 11 -65.74 37.37 -2.75
CA ILE A 11 -65.30 36.00 -2.36
C ILE A 11 -63.80 35.82 -2.60
N PHE A 12 -63.27 36.27 -3.75
CA PHE A 12 -61.85 36.21 -4.03
C PHE A 12 -61.01 37.05 -3.05
N LEU A 13 -61.49 38.21 -2.68
CA LEU A 13 -60.80 39.08 -1.73
C LEU A 13 -60.76 38.47 -0.33
N ILE A 14 -61.90 37.90 0.14
CA ILE A 14 -61.94 37.17 1.41
C ILE A 14 -61.01 35.96 1.40
N LEU A 15 -60.96 35.17 0.31
CA LEU A 15 -60.09 34.02 0.16
C LEU A 15 -58.62 34.45 0.16
N ALA A 16 -58.29 35.55 -0.51
CA ALA A 16 -56.94 36.11 -0.53
C ALA A 16 -56.45 36.55 0.86
N VAL A 17 -57.32 37.22 1.62
CA VAL A 17 -57.04 37.64 3.00
C VAL A 17 -56.87 36.43 3.92
N LEU A 18 -57.66 35.37 3.73
CA LEU A 18 -57.58 34.11 4.49
C LEU A 18 -56.28 33.36 4.20
N LEU A 19 -55.89 33.28 2.92
CA LEU A 19 -54.63 32.70 2.51
C LEU A 19 -53.42 33.49 3.00
N LEU A 20 -53.51 34.83 3.00
CA LEU A 20 -52.45 35.69 3.53
C LEU A 20 -52.31 35.50 5.05
N GLY A 21 -53.45 35.42 5.75
CA GLY A 21 -53.51 35.14 7.19
C GLY A 21 -52.90 33.78 7.54
N THR A 22 -53.25 32.73 6.79
CA THR A 22 -52.67 31.40 7.00
C THR A 22 -51.16 31.38 6.67
N ALA A 23 -50.72 32.07 5.63
CA ALA A 23 -49.28 32.16 5.28
C ALA A 23 -48.47 32.90 6.35
N VAL A 24 -49.06 33.92 7.00
CA VAL A 24 -48.40 34.61 8.13
C VAL A 24 -48.37 33.72 9.39
N LEU A 25 -49.45 32.99 9.67
CA LEU A 25 -49.55 32.11 10.85
C LEU A 25 -48.69 30.83 10.71
N THR A 26 -48.46 30.38 9.49
CA THR A 26 -47.64 29.19 9.19
C THR A 26 -46.19 29.54 8.84
N ARG A 27 -45.77 30.79 8.92
CA ARG A 27 -44.37 31.14 8.76
C ARG A 27 -43.55 30.36 9.80
N PRO A 28 -42.62 29.50 9.38
CA PRO A 28 -41.73 28.88 10.34
C PRO A 28 -40.98 30.02 11.06
N VAL A 29 -41.19 30.12 12.37
CA VAL A 29 -40.37 30.97 13.22
C VAL A 29 -39.02 30.28 13.26
N VAL A 30 -38.08 30.71 12.44
CA VAL A 30 -36.68 30.33 12.58
C VAL A 30 -36.27 30.91 13.94
N ARG A 31 -36.33 30.10 14.99
CA ARG A 31 -35.66 30.42 16.24
C ARG A 31 -34.18 30.54 15.91
N GLU A 32 -33.61 31.72 15.98
CA GLU A 32 -32.18 31.91 16.09
C GLU A 32 -31.77 31.18 17.37
N ILE A 33 -31.23 29.98 17.21
CA ILE A 33 -30.65 29.22 18.33
C ILE A 33 -29.53 30.10 18.84
N LYS A 34 -29.63 30.57 20.07
CA LYS A 34 -28.54 31.30 20.71
C LYS A 34 -27.36 30.35 20.74
N MET A 35 -26.18 30.75 20.23
CA MET A 35 -25.03 29.90 20.09
C MET A 35 -24.54 29.28 21.39
N GLU A 36 -24.76 29.95 22.52
CA GLU A 36 -24.54 29.43 23.86
C GLU A 36 -25.37 28.16 24.16
N GLU A 37 -26.52 27.99 23.49
CA GLU A 37 -27.39 26.82 23.63
C GLU A 37 -26.82 25.59 22.87
N MET A 38 -25.84 25.79 22.01
CA MET A 38 -25.17 24.69 21.27
C MET A 38 -24.09 24.00 22.11
N ILE A 39 -23.56 24.64 23.15
CA ILE A 39 -22.53 24.03 24.01
C ILE A 39 -23.10 22.77 24.67
N GLY A 40 -22.37 21.64 24.51
CA GLY A 40 -22.77 20.32 24.98
C GLY A 40 -23.74 19.58 24.05
N GLN A 41 -24.22 20.20 22.97
CA GLN A 41 -25.04 19.53 21.95
C GLN A 41 -24.18 18.92 20.85
N PRO A 42 -24.65 17.85 20.19
CA PRO A 42 -23.96 17.31 19.02
C PRO A 42 -23.97 18.32 17.87
N LEU A 43 -22.81 18.49 17.21
CA LEU A 43 -22.64 19.39 16.07
C LEU A 43 -23.46 18.92 14.85
N PHE A 44 -23.64 17.61 14.70
CA PHE A 44 -24.39 16.96 13.62
C PHE A 44 -25.52 16.08 14.20
N PRO A 45 -26.62 16.65 14.70
CA PRO A 45 -27.67 15.89 15.38
C PRO A 45 -28.44 14.92 14.47
N LYS A 46 -28.32 15.06 13.15
CA LYS A 46 -28.91 14.11 12.17
C LYS A 46 -28.03 12.90 11.90
N PHE A 47 -26.75 12.95 12.25
CA PHE A 47 -25.82 11.84 12.05
C PHE A 47 -25.82 10.94 13.28
N THR A 48 -26.71 9.96 13.30
CA THR A 48 -26.89 9.00 14.42
C THR A 48 -26.56 7.57 14.04
N ASP A 49 -26.57 7.25 12.73
CA ASP A 49 -26.29 5.91 12.21
C ASP A 49 -25.07 5.93 11.27
N PRO A 50 -23.91 5.45 11.74
CA PRO A 50 -22.72 5.31 10.90
C PRO A 50 -22.91 4.42 9.65
N LEU A 51 -23.82 3.43 9.72
CA LEU A 51 -24.05 2.50 8.62
C LEU A 51 -24.86 3.11 7.47
N ALA A 52 -25.49 4.25 7.70
CA ALA A 52 -26.20 5.00 6.65
C ALA A 52 -25.25 5.71 5.67
N VAL A 53 -23.97 5.86 6.02
CA VAL A 53 -22.97 6.51 5.18
C VAL A 53 -22.67 5.65 3.94
N LYS A 54 -22.68 6.28 2.76
CA LYS A 54 -22.36 5.68 1.46
C LYS A 54 -21.15 6.31 0.78
N THR A 55 -20.76 7.51 1.21
CA THR A 55 -19.59 8.21 0.67
C THR A 55 -18.91 8.99 1.77
N LEU A 56 -17.60 8.84 1.83
CA LEU A 56 -16.70 9.72 2.58
C LEU A 56 -15.82 10.45 1.58
N GLU A 57 -15.70 11.76 1.76
CA GLU A 57 -14.76 12.60 1.03
C GLU A 57 -13.93 13.42 2.02
N ILE A 58 -12.62 13.39 1.83
CA ILE A 58 -11.64 14.16 2.61
C ILE A 58 -10.85 15.02 1.64
N VAL A 59 -10.79 16.33 1.90
CA VAL A 59 -10.00 17.26 1.10
C VAL A 59 -9.01 17.96 2.02
N LYS A 60 -7.73 17.88 1.66
CA LYS A 60 -6.61 18.57 2.33
C LYS A 60 -5.89 19.44 1.31
N GLN A 61 -5.08 20.36 1.78
CA GLN A 61 -4.05 20.97 0.97
C GLN A 61 -2.70 20.31 1.27
N ASN A 62 -1.97 19.93 0.22
CA ASN A 62 -0.62 19.39 0.36
C ASN A 62 0.41 20.51 0.60
N LEU A 63 1.68 20.14 0.82
CA LEU A 63 2.77 21.10 1.08
C LEU A 63 3.08 22.02 -0.11
N THR A 64 2.69 21.64 -1.32
CA THR A 64 2.86 22.44 -2.54
C THR A 64 1.70 23.43 -2.78
N GLY A 65 0.66 23.35 -1.94
CA GLY A 65 -0.54 24.19 -2.06
C GLY A 65 -1.64 23.59 -2.94
N ASP A 66 -1.42 22.38 -3.49
CA ASP A 66 -2.44 21.70 -4.29
C ASP A 66 -3.46 20.99 -3.40
N GLN A 67 -4.66 20.80 -3.94
CA GLN A 67 -5.71 20.05 -3.25
C GLN A 67 -5.45 18.55 -3.39
N ASP A 68 -5.35 17.88 -2.26
CA ASP A 68 -5.39 16.42 -2.14
C ASP A 68 -6.81 15.99 -1.78
N MET A 69 -7.51 15.35 -2.72
CA MET A 69 -8.88 14.88 -2.56
C MET A 69 -8.90 13.35 -2.54
N PHE A 70 -9.32 12.82 -1.42
CA PHE A 70 -9.52 11.38 -1.25
C PHE A 70 -11.01 11.07 -1.05
N ARG A 71 -11.52 10.12 -1.83
CA ARG A 71 -12.92 9.69 -1.75
C ARG A 71 -13.02 8.18 -1.69
N VAL A 72 -13.89 7.70 -0.80
CA VAL A 72 -14.33 6.30 -0.74
C VAL A 72 -15.84 6.28 -0.87
N THR A 73 -16.38 5.44 -1.75
CA THR A 73 -17.81 5.34 -1.99
C THR A 73 -18.26 3.88 -2.11
N GLU A 74 -19.45 3.58 -1.64
CA GLU A 74 -20.07 2.27 -1.81
C GLU A 74 -20.77 2.18 -3.17
N ILE A 75 -20.30 1.26 -4.01
CA ILE A 75 -20.88 0.96 -5.33
C ILE A 75 -21.32 -0.51 -5.30
N ASP A 76 -22.61 -0.76 -5.51
CA ASP A 76 -23.20 -2.10 -5.52
C ASP A 76 -22.86 -2.95 -4.27
N GLY A 77 -22.79 -2.31 -3.11
CA GLY A 77 -22.47 -2.94 -1.83
C GLY A 77 -20.96 -3.18 -1.58
N VAL A 78 -20.09 -2.69 -2.46
CA VAL A 78 -18.63 -2.76 -2.32
C VAL A 78 -18.07 -1.35 -2.15
N TRP A 79 -17.30 -1.14 -1.10
CA TRP A 79 -16.54 0.10 -0.93
C TRP A 79 -15.43 0.18 -1.97
N SER A 80 -15.32 1.32 -2.64
CA SER A 80 -14.40 1.54 -3.77
C SER A 80 -13.74 2.91 -3.68
N ILE A 81 -12.55 3.03 -4.25
CA ILE A 81 -11.73 4.25 -4.29
C ILE A 81 -11.73 4.80 -5.72
N PRO A 82 -12.56 5.81 -6.05
CA PRO A 82 -12.71 6.30 -7.42
C PRO A 82 -11.43 6.86 -8.05
N SER A 83 -10.57 7.50 -7.27
CA SER A 83 -9.27 8.02 -7.73
C SER A 83 -8.30 6.93 -8.21
N HIS A 84 -8.57 5.66 -7.85
CA HIS A 84 -7.79 4.48 -8.21
C HIS A 84 -8.65 3.50 -9.03
N ASP A 85 -9.35 3.99 -10.05
CA ASP A 85 -10.19 3.21 -10.97
C ASP A 85 -11.27 2.35 -10.28
N ASN A 86 -11.79 2.81 -9.14
CA ASN A 86 -12.71 2.07 -8.28
C ASN A 86 -12.11 0.79 -7.68
N TYR A 87 -10.84 0.84 -7.26
CA TYR A 87 -10.21 -0.25 -6.52
C TYR A 87 -11.03 -0.60 -5.27
N PRO A 88 -11.26 -1.89 -4.97
CA PRO A 88 -11.99 -2.29 -3.77
C PRO A 88 -11.29 -1.83 -2.51
N ALA A 89 -12.02 -1.09 -1.66
CA ALA A 89 -11.52 -0.60 -0.39
C ALA A 89 -11.86 -1.58 0.75
N ASP A 90 -10.91 -1.84 1.62
CA ASP A 90 -11.15 -2.38 2.96
C ASP A 90 -11.50 -1.23 3.92
N ALA A 91 -12.67 -0.64 3.69
CA ALA A 91 -13.08 0.60 4.34
C ALA A 91 -13.63 0.40 5.76
N LYS A 92 -13.93 -0.84 6.18
CA LYS A 92 -14.69 -1.11 7.41
C LYS A 92 -14.07 -0.47 8.65
N ASP A 93 -12.78 -0.72 8.89
CA ASP A 93 -12.10 -0.22 10.08
C ASP A 93 -11.85 1.28 10.04
N GLN A 94 -11.49 1.82 8.87
CA GLN A 94 -11.25 3.26 8.70
C GLN A 94 -12.56 4.06 8.74
N MET A 95 -13.63 3.58 8.09
CA MET A 95 -14.96 4.18 8.20
C MET A 95 -15.45 4.16 9.65
N GLY A 96 -15.19 3.07 10.39
CA GLY A 96 -15.48 2.99 11.82
C GLY A 96 -14.81 4.10 12.62
N LYS A 97 -13.52 4.34 12.41
CA LYS A 97 -12.75 5.42 13.09
C LYS A 97 -13.25 6.81 12.73
N VAL A 98 -13.59 7.05 11.45
CA VAL A 98 -14.14 8.33 10.99
C VAL A 98 -15.52 8.56 11.59
N ALA A 99 -16.38 7.55 11.53
CA ALA A 99 -17.74 7.65 12.06
C ALA A 99 -17.74 7.84 13.58
N GLU A 100 -16.90 7.12 14.33
CA GLU A 100 -16.72 7.28 15.77
C GLU A 100 -16.30 8.70 16.14
N ALA A 101 -15.41 9.33 15.36
CA ALA A 101 -14.98 10.70 15.59
C ALA A 101 -16.06 11.75 15.34
N LEU A 102 -17.09 11.43 14.55
CA LEU A 102 -18.08 12.39 14.07
C LEU A 102 -19.50 12.15 14.64
N VAL A 103 -19.82 10.91 15.04
CA VAL A 103 -21.07 10.61 15.75
C VAL A 103 -21.03 11.26 17.13
N ASP A 104 -22.11 11.97 17.47
CA ASP A 104 -22.24 12.66 18.76
C ASP A 104 -21.10 13.65 19.06
N LEU A 105 -20.42 14.18 18.03
CA LEU A 105 -19.36 15.19 18.17
C LEU A 105 -19.90 16.43 18.87
N LYS A 106 -19.57 16.64 20.14
CA LYS A 106 -20.11 17.70 20.99
C LYS A 106 -19.37 19.01 20.83
N VAL A 107 -20.14 20.09 20.76
CA VAL A 107 -19.61 21.44 20.84
C VAL A 107 -19.16 21.71 22.28
N LEU A 108 -17.88 21.99 22.47
CA LEU A 108 -17.31 22.32 23.78
C LEU A 108 -17.27 23.83 24.05
N ASP A 109 -17.11 24.62 22.99
CA ASP A 109 -17.10 26.07 23.04
C ASP A 109 -17.46 26.69 21.67
N VAL A 110 -17.87 27.97 21.67
CA VAL A 110 -18.12 28.77 20.47
C VAL A 110 -17.21 29.98 20.52
N VAL A 111 -16.15 29.99 19.72
CA VAL A 111 -15.13 31.05 19.77
C VAL A 111 -15.44 32.24 18.87
N ALA A 112 -16.25 32.03 17.82
CA ALA A 112 -16.67 33.08 16.92
C ALA A 112 -18.06 32.77 16.38
N SER A 113 -18.98 33.69 16.56
CA SER A 113 -20.38 33.50 16.21
C SER A 113 -20.87 34.41 15.09
N GLN A 114 -20.30 35.59 14.96
CA GLN A 114 -20.65 36.60 13.97
C GLN A 114 -19.38 37.34 13.55
N ALA A 115 -19.27 37.61 12.26
CA ALA A 115 -18.29 38.53 11.71
C ALA A 115 -18.97 39.37 10.66
N GLU A 116 -18.56 40.64 10.50
CA GLU A 116 -18.96 41.43 9.35
C GLU A 116 -18.44 40.75 8.08
N GLU A 117 -19.17 40.87 6.97
CA GLU A 117 -18.90 40.13 5.72
C GLU A 117 -17.45 40.27 5.24
N ASN A 118 -16.80 41.42 5.50
CA ASN A 118 -15.41 41.69 5.15
C ASN A 118 -14.39 41.02 6.08
N ASP A 119 -14.78 40.57 7.28
CA ASP A 119 -13.88 39.99 8.29
C ASP A 119 -13.95 38.46 8.37
N VAL A 120 -14.92 37.84 7.67
CA VAL A 120 -15.15 36.38 7.72
C VAL A 120 -13.93 35.60 7.29
N THR A 121 -13.27 35.99 6.20
CA THR A 121 -12.05 35.30 5.71
C THR A 121 -10.92 35.41 6.72
N THR A 122 -10.71 36.59 7.30
CA THR A 122 -9.70 36.80 8.34
C THR A 122 -9.95 35.93 9.56
N LEU A 123 -11.21 35.85 10.00
CA LEU A 123 -11.64 34.99 11.10
C LEU A 123 -11.35 33.52 10.81
N HIS A 124 -11.74 33.02 9.64
CA HIS A 124 -11.52 31.63 9.26
C HIS A 124 -10.02 31.28 9.08
N THR A 125 -9.22 32.24 8.57
CA THR A 125 -7.75 32.09 8.47
C THR A 125 -7.11 31.98 9.87
N LEU A 126 -7.57 32.81 10.83
CA LEU A 126 -7.04 32.78 12.19
C LEU A 126 -7.15 31.40 12.85
N TYR A 127 -8.33 30.78 12.72
CA TYR A 127 -8.64 29.47 13.30
C TYR A 127 -8.28 28.28 12.40
N GLY A 128 -7.81 28.54 11.17
CA GLY A 128 -7.41 27.48 10.22
C GLY A 128 -8.60 26.70 9.66
N VAL A 129 -9.77 27.35 9.50
CA VAL A 129 -11.01 26.71 9.05
C VAL A 129 -11.49 27.23 7.69
N ILE A 130 -10.57 27.72 6.85
CA ILE A 130 -10.87 28.01 5.44
C ILE A 130 -11.18 26.69 4.74
N ASP A 131 -12.25 26.69 3.94
CA ASP A 131 -12.63 25.54 3.13
C ASP A 131 -11.58 25.32 2.03
N PRO A 132 -10.90 24.16 1.98
CA PRO A 132 -9.89 23.88 0.97
C PRO A 132 -10.44 23.89 -0.47
N THR A 133 -11.77 23.76 -0.64
CA THR A 133 -12.43 23.78 -1.95
C THR A 133 -12.90 25.18 -2.37
N SER A 134 -12.73 26.20 -1.52
CA SER A 134 -13.14 27.58 -1.80
C SER A 134 -12.07 28.36 -2.55
N GLU A 135 -12.47 29.46 -3.21
CA GLU A 135 -11.54 30.40 -3.87
C GLU A 135 -10.51 30.98 -2.88
N ASN A 136 -10.88 31.13 -1.61
CA ASN A 136 -10.01 31.64 -0.56
C ASN A 136 -8.87 30.67 -0.19
N ALA A 137 -8.93 29.40 -0.60
CA ALA A 137 -7.85 28.44 -0.40
C ALA A 137 -6.58 28.80 -1.19
N SER A 138 -6.71 29.59 -2.26
CA SER A 138 -5.55 30.08 -3.04
C SER A 138 -4.63 31.01 -2.25
N LEU A 139 -5.07 31.53 -1.10
CA LEU A 139 -4.24 32.35 -0.22
C LEU A 139 -3.17 31.57 0.56
N GLY A 140 -3.27 30.24 0.61
CA GLY A 140 -2.26 29.35 1.18
C GLY A 140 -2.16 29.35 2.71
N GLU A 141 -2.99 30.14 3.42
CA GLU A 141 -2.95 30.24 4.87
C GLU A 141 -4.30 29.91 5.50
N GLY A 142 -4.26 29.25 6.66
CA GLY A 142 -5.46 28.99 7.46
C GLY A 142 -6.45 28.00 6.85
N ILE A 143 -5.98 27.12 5.96
CA ILE A 143 -6.80 26.11 5.29
C ILE A 143 -6.99 24.93 6.23
N GLY A 144 -8.23 24.44 6.31
CA GLY A 144 -8.61 23.30 7.13
C GLY A 144 -8.65 21.98 6.32
N ILE A 145 -8.91 20.89 7.05
CA ILE A 145 -9.22 19.57 6.47
C ILE A 145 -10.75 19.49 6.34
N LYS A 146 -11.25 19.36 5.12
CA LYS A 146 -12.68 19.17 4.89
C LYS A 146 -13.04 17.71 4.89
N VAL A 147 -14.05 17.34 5.67
CA VAL A 147 -14.57 15.98 5.79
C VAL A 147 -16.07 16.00 5.50
N THR A 148 -16.49 15.27 4.49
CA THR A 148 -17.89 15.18 4.07
C THR A 148 -18.36 13.73 4.13
N LEU A 149 -19.49 13.48 4.83
CA LEU A 149 -20.17 12.20 4.86
C LEU A 149 -21.53 12.34 4.18
N ASN A 150 -21.75 11.51 3.15
CA ASN A 150 -23.04 11.47 2.47
C ASN A 150 -23.69 10.09 2.61
N GLY A 151 -25.01 10.08 2.69
CA GLY A 151 -25.84 8.91 2.63
C GLY A 151 -26.27 8.57 1.20
N SER A 152 -27.42 7.92 1.06
CA SER A 152 -28.00 7.60 -0.24
C SER A 152 -28.58 8.85 -0.90
N GLY A 153 -28.34 9.01 -2.20
CA GLY A 153 -28.78 10.20 -2.95
C GLY A 153 -28.03 11.46 -2.51
N ASP A 154 -28.76 12.56 -2.30
CA ASP A 154 -28.20 13.87 -1.94
C ASP A 154 -28.18 14.11 -0.41
N GLU A 155 -28.38 13.09 0.41
CA GLU A 155 -28.40 13.23 1.86
C GLU A 155 -26.98 13.46 2.40
N LYS A 156 -26.75 14.64 2.98
CA LYS A 156 -25.49 15.02 3.60
C LYS A 156 -25.62 14.97 5.12
N PHE A 157 -24.85 14.07 5.76
CA PHE A 157 -24.84 13.93 7.22
C PHE A 157 -23.85 14.87 7.89
N VAL A 158 -22.66 14.99 7.32
CA VAL A 158 -21.54 15.79 7.85
C VAL A 158 -20.90 16.59 6.71
N ASP A 159 -20.60 17.85 6.99
CA ASP A 159 -19.77 18.71 6.13
C ASP A 159 -18.93 19.60 7.05
N LEU A 160 -17.80 19.07 7.50
CA LEU A 160 -16.97 19.62 8.57
C LEU A 160 -15.63 20.10 8.01
N ILE A 161 -15.19 21.26 8.48
CA ILE A 161 -13.83 21.75 8.25
C ILE A 161 -13.10 21.74 9.59
N VAL A 162 -12.03 20.94 9.69
CA VAL A 162 -11.20 20.78 10.88
C VAL A 162 -9.97 21.68 10.74
N GLY A 163 -9.81 22.59 11.70
CA GLY A 163 -8.78 23.61 11.71
C GLY A 163 -7.62 23.34 12.67
N LYS A 164 -7.03 24.44 13.14
CA LYS A 164 -5.87 24.42 14.04
C LYS A 164 -6.21 23.83 15.40
N GLU A 165 -5.17 23.36 16.08
CA GLU A 165 -5.25 22.98 17.50
C GLU A 165 -5.48 24.21 18.37
N THR A 166 -6.28 24.04 19.43
CA THR A 166 -6.51 25.15 20.37
C THR A 166 -5.38 25.24 21.36
N ASP A 167 -5.13 26.47 21.87
CA ASP A 167 -4.11 26.70 22.90
C ASP A 167 -4.53 26.19 24.29
N ALA A 168 -5.73 25.65 24.45
CA ALA A 168 -6.28 25.16 25.71
C ALA A 168 -5.68 23.79 26.10
N LYS A 169 -4.42 23.75 26.50
CA LYS A 169 -3.63 22.54 26.79
C LYS A 169 -4.02 21.78 28.07
N GLU A 170 -5.02 22.20 28.84
CA GLU A 170 -5.25 21.67 30.20
C GLU A 170 -6.42 20.68 30.34
N LYS A 171 -7.17 20.40 29.28
CA LYS A 171 -8.25 19.41 29.38
C LYS A 171 -7.72 18.01 29.05
N LYS A 172 -7.99 17.07 29.95
CA LYS A 172 -7.74 15.64 29.70
C LYS A 172 -8.86 15.07 28.82
N SER A 173 -8.51 14.14 27.95
CA SER A 173 -9.52 13.44 27.15
C SER A 173 -10.49 12.68 28.07
N PRO A 174 -11.81 12.75 27.86
CA PRO A 174 -12.76 11.92 28.57
C PRO A 174 -12.56 10.42 28.33
N ASP A 175 -12.07 10.06 27.14
CA ASP A 175 -11.88 8.68 26.73
C ASP A 175 -10.58 8.07 27.27
N ASP A 176 -9.52 8.88 27.43
CA ASP A 176 -8.26 8.50 28.07
C ASP A 176 -7.75 9.62 28.98
N PRO A 177 -7.89 9.45 30.34
CA PRO A 177 -7.44 10.45 31.28
C PRO A 177 -5.91 10.66 31.33
N THR A 178 -5.14 9.82 30.67
CA THR A 178 -3.66 9.91 30.60
C THR A 178 -3.17 10.75 29.43
N GLU A 179 -4.03 10.92 28.38
CA GLU A 179 -3.71 11.74 27.21
C GLU A 179 -4.36 13.13 27.28
N PRO A 180 -3.68 14.17 26.75
CA PRO A 180 -4.30 15.48 26.61
C PRO A 180 -5.41 15.44 25.56
N ALA A 181 -6.54 16.12 25.82
CA ALA A 181 -7.63 16.22 24.85
C ALA A 181 -7.15 16.91 23.55
N LYS A 182 -7.42 16.31 22.41
CA LYS A 182 -7.09 16.86 21.08
C LYS A 182 -8.14 17.88 20.66
N LEU A 183 -8.11 19.05 21.27
CA LEU A 183 -9.08 20.13 21.02
C LEU A 183 -8.74 20.87 19.73
N ARG A 184 -9.72 20.99 18.83
CA ARG A 184 -9.57 21.64 17.52
C ARG A 184 -10.65 22.68 17.29
N TYR A 185 -10.28 23.73 16.57
CA TYR A 185 -11.25 24.63 15.97
C TYR A 185 -11.89 23.94 14.77
N VAL A 186 -13.21 24.02 14.69
CA VAL A 186 -13.95 23.43 13.57
C VAL A 186 -15.03 24.37 13.08
N ARG A 187 -15.44 24.20 11.84
CA ARG A 187 -16.53 24.95 11.20
C ARG A 187 -17.37 24.01 10.35
N VAL A 188 -18.68 24.18 10.40
CA VAL A 188 -19.57 23.53 9.42
C VAL A 188 -19.42 24.27 8.08
N ALA A 189 -19.19 23.55 7.00
CA ALA A 189 -19.01 24.17 5.68
C ALA A 189 -20.21 25.02 5.30
N GLY A 190 -19.93 26.18 4.70
CA GLY A 190 -20.98 27.16 4.35
C GLY A 190 -21.53 28.01 5.51
N GLN A 191 -21.08 27.78 6.77
CA GLN A 191 -21.45 28.57 7.93
C GLN A 191 -20.31 29.49 8.40
N ILE A 192 -20.65 30.57 9.12
CA ILE A 192 -19.65 31.51 9.68
C ILE A 192 -19.10 31.01 11.03
N PRO A 193 -19.93 30.47 11.96
CA PRO A 193 -19.49 30.16 13.31
C PRO A 193 -18.35 29.16 13.37
N VAL A 194 -17.43 29.40 14.33
CA VAL A 194 -16.30 28.54 14.65
C VAL A 194 -16.48 27.94 16.04
N TYR A 195 -16.38 26.64 16.12
CA TYR A 195 -16.59 25.85 17.34
C TYR A 195 -15.30 25.23 17.80
N VAL A 196 -15.25 24.86 19.09
CA VAL A 196 -14.22 23.99 19.65
C VAL A 196 -14.83 22.63 19.91
N VAL A 197 -14.18 21.59 19.43
CA VAL A 197 -14.56 20.19 19.65
C VAL A 197 -13.34 19.36 20.01
N GLU A 198 -13.55 18.17 20.56
CA GLU A 198 -12.49 17.17 20.72
C GLU A 198 -12.49 16.26 19.48
N ILE A 199 -11.44 16.33 18.66
CA ILE A 199 -11.31 15.56 17.45
C ILE A 199 -9.85 15.34 17.07
N ASP A 200 -9.50 14.10 16.70
CA ASP A 200 -8.17 13.73 16.21
C ASP A 200 -8.14 13.74 14.67
N PRO A 201 -7.44 14.68 14.04
CA PRO A 201 -7.33 14.74 12.58
C PRO A 201 -6.64 13.54 11.95
N SER A 202 -5.84 12.76 12.71
CA SER A 202 -5.19 11.55 12.21
C SER A 202 -6.18 10.46 11.78
N ARG A 203 -7.42 10.53 12.25
CA ARG A 203 -8.52 9.64 11.83
C ARG A 203 -8.98 9.91 10.39
N PHE A 204 -8.64 11.05 9.81
CA PHE A 204 -9.00 11.45 8.43
C PHE A 204 -7.83 11.18 7.48
N ALA A 205 -7.47 9.91 7.36
CA ALA A 205 -6.38 9.48 6.48
C ALA A 205 -6.79 9.60 5.00
N THR A 206 -5.88 10.12 4.17
CA THR A 206 -6.03 10.19 2.70
C THR A 206 -5.10 9.24 1.97
N ASN A 207 -4.21 8.56 2.68
CA ASN A 207 -3.24 7.63 2.09
C ASN A 207 -3.95 6.36 1.61
N PHE A 208 -3.77 6.02 0.35
CA PHE A 208 -4.38 4.85 -0.30
C PHE A 208 -4.17 3.54 0.46
N ASP A 209 -2.94 3.30 0.97
CA ASP A 209 -2.56 2.08 1.70
C ASP A 209 -3.33 1.85 3.01
N GLN A 210 -3.95 2.90 3.57
CA GLN A 210 -4.76 2.77 4.79
C GLN A 210 -6.20 2.32 4.52
N TRP A 211 -6.63 2.33 3.27
CA TRP A 211 -7.98 2.01 2.84
C TRP A 211 -8.12 0.70 2.08
N ILE A 212 -7.04 -0.05 1.93
CA ILE A 212 -7.00 -1.29 1.19
C ILE A 212 -6.60 -2.46 2.07
N GLU A 213 -6.93 -3.67 1.62
CA GLU A 213 -6.45 -4.90 2.25
C GLU A 213 -4.92 -4.93 2.25
N LYS A 214 -4.34 -5.00 3.46
CA LYS A 214 -2.88 -4.93 3.63
C LYS A 214 -2.16 -6.20 3.23
N ASN A 215 -2.84 -7.36 3.34
CA ASN A 215 -2.28 -8.64 2.93
C ASN A 215 -2.63 -8.91 1.47
N LEU A 216 -1.93 -8.25 0.54
CA LEU A 216 -2.20 -8.35 -0.89
C LEU A 216 -2.12 -9.79 -1.40
N LEU A 217 -1.11 -10.55 -1.02
CA LEU A 217 -0.90 -11.92 -1.46
C LEU A 217 -1.74 -12.94 -0.68
N ASP A 218 -2.35 -12.55 0.45
CA ASP A 218 -3.07 -13.47 1.35
C ASP A 218 -2.22 -14.72 1.65
N MET A 219 -0.94 -14.52 1.94
CA MET A 219 0.03 -15.58 2.20
C MET A 219 0.57 -15.52 3.61
N SER A 220 0.99 -16.67 4.11
CA SER A 220 1.76 -16.80 5.33
C SER A 220 3.17 -17.29 5.00
N SER A 221 4.19 -16.65 5.55
CA SER A 221 5.58 -17.10 5.39
C SER A 221 5.82 -18.53 5.86
N PHE A 222 5.00 -19.04 6.80
CA PHE A 222 5.06 -20.43 7.27
C PHE A 222 4.65 -21.46 6.22
N ASP A 223 3.84 -21.04 5.24
CA ASP A 223 3.34 -21.92 4.19
C ASP A 223 4.17 -21.87 2.91
N VAL A 224 5.19 -21.02 2.86
CA VAL A 224 6.16 -21.02 1.75
C VAL A 224 6.94 -22.32 1.75
N GLN A 225 7.09 -22.93 0.58
CA GLN A 225 7.84 -24.16 0.36
C GLN A 225 9.06 -23.97 -0.52
N GLU A 226 8.90 -23.22 -1.60
CA GLU A 226 9.96 -22.92 -2.56
C GLU A 226 9.83 -21.51 -3.11
N ILE A 227 10.97 -20.92 -3.45
CA ILE A 227 11.04 -19.68 -4.20
C ILE A 227 11.91 -19.91 -5.43
N PHE A 228 11.36 -19.58 -6.59
CA PHE A 228 12.04 -19.63 -7.86
C PHE A 228 12.26 -18.21 -8.38
N VAL A 229 13.49 -17.88 -8.72
CA VAL A 229 13.91 -16.60 -9.27
C VAL A 229 14.36 -16.82 -10.70
N ASP A 230 13.72 -16.17 -11.67
CA ASP A 230 14.11 -16.17 -13.09
C ASP A 230 14.71 -14.81 -13.43
N GLU A 231 16.03 -14.76 -13.50
CA GLU A 231 16.79 -13.53 -13.72
C GLU A 231 16.98 -13.30 -15.23
N TYR A 232 16.23 -12.37 -15.76
CA TYR A 232 16.31 -11.92 -17.15
C TYR A 232 15.87 -10.46 -17.26
N SER A 233 16.13 -9.87 -18.42
CA SER A 233 15.60 -8.56 -18.81
C SER A 233 15.26 -8.56 -20.29
N TYR A 234 14.61 -7.49 -20.77
CA TYR A 234 14.49 -7.27 -22.20
C TYR A 234 14.74 -5.79 -22.55
N THR A 235 15.15 -5.56 -23.78
CA THR A 235 15.28 -4.22 -24.37
C THR A 235 14.48 -4.14 -25.66
N ILE A 236 13.98 -2.95 -25.99
CA ILE A 236 13.32 -2.67 -27.27
C ILE A 236 14.36 -2.00 -28.18
N GLN A 237 14.63 -2.62 -29.32
CA GLN A 237 15.57 -2.12 -30.32
C GLN A 237 14.84 -1.82 -31.62
N LEU A 238 15.27 -0.78 -32.33
CA LEU A 238 14.78 -0.46 -33.67
C LEU A 238 15.65 -1.16 -34.70
N GLU A 239 15.08 -2.14 -35.41
CA GLU A 239 15.74 -2.80 -36.54
C GLU A 239 15.19 -2.26 -37.85
N MET A 240 16.10 -1.94 -38.79
CA MET A 240 15.74 -1.54 -40.14
C MET A 240 15.47 -2.78 -40.96
N THR A 241 14.21 -2.97 -41.35
CA THR A 241 13.77 -4.07 -42.21
C THR A 241 13.45 -3.53 -43.62
N GLN A 242 13.15 -4.42 -44.57
CA GLN A 242 12.71 -4.01 -45.93
C GLN A 242 11.38 -3.24 -45.90
N LEU A 243 10.61 -3.35 -44.82
CA LEU A 243 9.31 -2.68 -44.59
C LEU A 243 9.46 -1.37 -43.79
N GLY A 244 10.70 -0.97 -43.43
CA GLY A 244 11.00 0.19 -42.60
C GLY A 244 11.54 -0.18 -41.22
N ALA A 245 11.63 0.82 -40.33
CA ALA A 245 12.05 0.63 -38.96
C ALA A 245 10.96 -0.16 -38.18
N GLN A 246 11.36 -1.27 -37.57
CA GLN A 246 10.49 -2.08 -36.73
C GLN A 246 11.09 -2.21 -35.33
N GLU A 247 10.24 -2.14 -34.32
CA GLU A 247 10.62 -2.42 -32.94
C GLU A 247 10.74 -3.92 -32.72
N VAL A 248 11.90 -4.35 -32.25
CA VAL A 248 12.17 -5.75 -31.90
C VAL A 248 12.49 -5.84 -30.42
N ILE A 249 11.83 -6.78 -29.74
CA ILE A 249 12.08 -7.06 -28.33
C ILE A 249 13.23 -8.06 -28.26
N VAL A 250 14.31 -7.67 -27.58
CA VAL A 250 15.50 -8.48 -27.40
C VAL A 250 15.62 -8.88 -25.94
N PRO A 251 15.30 -10.15 -25.59
CA PRO A 251 15.47 -10.64 -24.23
C PRO A 251 16.95 -10.94 -23.94
N THR A 252 17.35 -10.73 -22.70
CA THR A 252 18.67 -11.10 -22.16
C THR A 252 18.44 -12.04 -20.98
N PHE A 253 18.76 -13.33 -21.16
CA PHE A 253 18.63 -14.35 -20.10
C PHE A 253 19.94 -14.46 -19.33
N ILE A 254 19.85 -14.45 -17.99
CA ILE A 254 21.00 -14.54 -17.08
C ILE A 254 21.01 -15.92 -16.44
N GLY A 255 19.90 -16.36 -15.86
CA GLY A 255 19.76 -17.67 -15.25
C GLY A 255 18.56 -17.77 -14.34
N ASP A 256 18.43 -18.92 -13.69
CA ASP A 256 17.40 -19.14 -12.68
C ASP A 256 17.95 -19.85 -11.44
N MET A 257 17.30 -19.62 -10.32
CA MET A 257 17.63 -20.20 -9.02
C MET A 257 16.36 -20.71 -8.35
N THR A 258 16.45 -21.88 -7.73
CA THR A 258 15.38 -22.46 -6.92
C THR A 258 15.87 -22.65 -5.50
N PHE A 259 15.19 -22.00 -4.56
CA PHE A 259 15.46 -22.09 -3.13
C PHE A 259 14.35 -22.89 -2.45
N GLY A 260 14.73 -23.91 -1.67
CA GLY A 260 13.82 -24.51 -0.70
C GLY A 260 13.81 -23.70 0.59
N TYR A 261 12.64 -23.56 1.18
CA TYR A 261 12.44 -22.84 2.43
C TYR A 261 11.75 -23.76 3.46
N ASP A 262 12.37 -23.89 4.63
CA ASP A 262 11.80 -24.60 5.77
C ASP A 262 11.54 -23.63 6.92
N SER A 263 10.27 -23.24 7.09
CA SER A 263 9.83 -22.33 8.15
C SER A 263 9.99 -22.89 9.56
N SER A 264 10.17 -24.23 9.71
CA SER A 264 10.35 -24.89 11.01
C SER A 264 11.82 -24.90 11.47
N ALA A 265 12.76 -24.73 10.53
CA ALA A 265 14.17 -24.65 10.83
C ALA A 265 14.58 -23.25 11.32
N SER A 266 15.78 -23.14 11.88
CA SER A 266 16.32 -21.86 12.35
C SER A 266 17.68 -21.56 11.71
N GLY A 267 18.02 -20.26 11.63
CA GLY A 267 19.30 -19.84 11.08
C GLY A 267 19.50 -20.24 9.60
N PRO A 268 20.73 -20.60 9.20
CA PRO A 268 21.04 -20.92 7.79
C PRO A 268 20.30 -22.15 7.25
N GLU A 269 19.89 -23.07 8.12
CA GLU A 269 19.22 -24.32 7.73
C GLU A 269 17.82 -24.12 7.16
N LYS A 270 17.23 -22.92 7.33
CA LYS A 270 15.97 -22.55 6.69
C LYS A 270 16.03 -22.59 5.18
N TRP A 271 17.21 -22.36 4.60
CA TRP A 271 17.38 -22.16 3.17
C TRP A 271 18.24 -23.22 2.54
N THR A 272 17.79 -23.77 1.43
CA THR A 272 18.53 -24.73 0.63
C THR A 272 18.51 -24.31 -0.83
N LEU A 273 19.68 -24.16 -1.45
CA LEU A 273 19.77 -23.99 -2.90
C LEU A 273 19.50 -25.33 -3.57
N LYS A 274 18.31 -25.51 -4.13
CA LYS A 274 17.90 -26.75 -4.83
C LYS A 274 18.47 -26.82 -6.24
N LYS A 275 18.49 -25.67 -6.93
CA LYS A 275 18.94 -25.60 -8.32
C LYS A 275 19.46 -24.20 -8.63
N TRP A 276 20.51 -24.13 -9.41
CA TRP A 276 21.03 -22.90 -9.97
C TRP A 276 21.45 -23.14 -11.41
N MET A 277 20.81 -22.45 -12.34
CA MET A 277 21.06 -22.57 -13.78
C MET A 277 21.53 -21.25 -14.35
N GLY A 278 22.31 -21.30 -15.39
CA GLY A 278 22.76 -20.13 -16.14
C GLY A 278 22.60 -20.32 -17.64
N PHE A 279 22.69 -19.23 -18.37
CA PHE A 279 22.77 -19.21 -19.83
C PHE A 279 24.14 -18.73 -20.28
N ARG A 280 24.68 -19.33 -21.33
CA ARG A 280 25.96 -18.93 -21.94
C ARG A 280 25.88 -18.96 -23.45
N GLY A 281 26.76 -18.16 -24.05
CA GLY A 281 26.92 -18.08 -25.51
C GLY A 281 25.72 -17.40 -26.20
N LYS A 282 25.87 -17.22 -27.54
CA LYS A 282 24.85 -16.55 -28.37
C LYS A 282 23.56 -17.37 -28.57
N GLN A 283 23.62 -18.67 -28.29
CA GLN A 283 22.48 -19.61 -28.44
C GLN A 283 21.76 -19.85 -27.11
N TYR A 284 22.12 -19.12 -26.04
CA TYR A 284 21.57 -19.29 -24.69
C TYR A 284 21.62 -20.74 -24.21
N GLU A 285 22.81 -21.37 -24.32
CA GLU A 285 23.01 -22.73 -23.78
C GLU A 285 22.72 -22.74 -22.28
N TYR A 286 21.75 -23.56 -21.86
CA TYR A 286 21.31 -23.71 -20.48
C TYR A 286 22.19 -24.71 -19.74
N TYR A 287 22.85 -24.31 -18.64
CA TYR A 287 23.80 -25.16 -17.91
C TYR A 287 23.66 -24.99 -16.40
N GLU A 288 23.97 -26.06 -15.68
CA GLU A 288 23.91 -26.05 -14.21
C GLU A 288 25.15 -25.35 -13.63
N ARG A 289 24.89 -24.55 -12.59
CA ARG A 289 25.89 -23.84 -11.80
C ARG A 289 25.89 -24.37 -10.37
N SER A 290 27.01 -24.20 -9.66
CA SER A 290 27.13 -24.53 -8.24
C SER A 290 27.86 -23.42 -7.49
N MET A 291 27.56 -23.30 -6.21
CA MET A 291 28.27 -22.38 -5.32
C MET A 291 29.73 -22.75 -5.23
N LYS A 292 30.61 -21.78 -5.13
CA LYS A 292 32.00 -21.99 -4.83
C LYS A 292 32.18 -22.42 -3.37
N PRO A 293 33.28 -23.14 -3.03
CA PRO A 293 33.52 -23.58 -1.65
C PRO A 293 33.57 -22.43 -0.63
N GLU A 294 34.01 -21.26 -1.07
CA GLU A 294 34.11 -20.03 -0.27
C GLU A 294 32.81 -19.24 -0.17
N GLU A 295 31.78 -19.60 -0.93
CA GLU A 295 30.47 -18.93 -0.95
C GLU A 295 29.46 -19.66 -0.05
N GLU A 296 28.52 -18.90 0.49
CA GLU A 296 27.33 -19.38 1.20
C GLU A 296 26.10 -18.57 0.80
N LEU A 297 24.91 -19.08 1.11
CA LEU A 297 23.67 -18.32 0.92
C LEU A 297 23.62 -17.11 1.85
N ASN A 298 23.24 -15.97 1.34
CA ASN A 298 22.93 -14.79 2.12
C ASN A 298 21.52 -14.89 2.71
N THR A 299 21.40 -15.61 3.83
CA THR A 299 20.11 -15.89 4.47
C THR A 299 19.41 -14.64 4.97
N GLU A 300 20.13 -13.58 5.30
CA GLU A 300 19.57 -12.30 5.70
C GLU A 300 18.78 -11.65 4.55
N THR A 301 19.35 -11.65 3.34
CA THR A 301 18.67 -11.17 2.14
C THR A 301 17.44 -12.03 1.80
N LEU A 302 17.57 -13.34 1.90
CA LEU A 302 16.47 -14.27 1.62
C LEU A 302 15.33 -14.14 2.64
N ASP A 303 15.64 -14.02 3.93
CA ASP A 303 14.65 -13.76 4.99
C ASP A 303 13.97 -12.38 4.81
N GLY A 304 14.76 -11.37 4.43
CA GLY A 304 14.25 -10.04 4.09
C GLY A 304 13.25 -10.05 2.95
N MET A 305 13.49 -10.87 1.91
CA MET A 305 12.56 -11.06 0.80
C MET A 305 11.24 -11.69 1.27
N VAL A 306 11.29 -12.79 2.04
CA VAL A 306 10.06 -13.45 2.53
C VAL A 306 9.26 -12.49 3.43
N SER A 307 9.94 -11.71 4.27
CA SER A 307 9.27 -10.70 5.10
C SER A 307 8.60 -9.62 4.26
N ALA A 308 9.28 -9.12 3.22
CA ALA A 308 8.72 -8.10 2.32
C ALA A 308 7.55 -8.64 1.47
N LEU A 309 7.55 -9.91 1.11
CA LEU A 309 6.45 -10.58 0.42
C LEU A 309 5.24 -10.78 1.34
N ASN A 310 5.46 -11.15 2.59
CA ASN A 310 4.40 -11.33 3.58
C ASN A 310 3.71 -10.00 3.94
N ASP A 311 4.44 -8.89 3.91
CA ASP A 311 3.95 -7.53 4.15
C ASP A 311 4.09 -6.68 2.86
N LEU A 312 3.59 -7.23 1.74
CA LEU A 312 3.70 -6.57 0.44
C LEU A 312 2.82 -5.31 0.40
N LYS A 313 3.46 -4.15 0.52
CA LYS A 313 2.82 -2.84 0.46
C LYS A 313 2.76 -2.33 -0.97
N ILE A 314 1.55 -1.93 -1.37
CA ILE A 314 1.32 -1.25 -2.63
C ILE A 314 1.06 0.23 -2.38
N VAL A 315 1.53 1.08 -3.28
CA VAL A 315 1.33 2.54 -3.21
C VAL A 315 0.22 3.02 -4.12
N SER A 316 -0.06 2.30 -5.20
CA SER A 316 -1.13 2.60 -6.14
C SER A 316 -1.51 1.38 -6.97
N VAL A 317 -2.55 1.51 -7.76
CA VAL A 317 -3.01 0.51 -8.73
C VAL A 317 -3.41 1.19 -10.05
N THR A 318 -3.35 0.43 -11.14
CA THR A 318 -3.87 0.86 -12.45
C THR A 318 -4.71 -0.28 -13.01
N LYS A 319 -5.89 0.03 -13.52
CA LYS A 319 -6.79 -0.99 -14.05
C LYS A 319 -6.26 -1.57 -15.35
N LYS A 320 -6.27 -2.90 -15.47
CA LYS A 320 -5.99 -3.59 -16.74
C LYS A 320 -7.16 -3.44 -17.69
N PRO A 321 -6.91 -3.46 -19.01
CA PRO A 321 -7.99 -3.57 -20.01
C PRO A 321 -8.86 -4.80 -19.76
N SER A 322 -10.17 -4.65 -19.95
CA SER A 322 -11.14 -5.72 -19.65
C SER A 322 -10.88 -7.03 -20.41
N VAL A 323 -10.36 -6.94 -21.64
CA VAL A 323 -9.98 -8.12 -22.44
C VAL A 323 -8.84 -8.89 -21.78
N LEU A 324 -7.81 -8.19 -21.28
CA LEU A 324 -6.69 -8.81 -20.58
C LEU A 324 -7.14 -9.42 -19.25
N ALA A 325 -7.97 -8.69 -18.49
CA ALA A 325 -8.50 -9.16 -17.22
C ALA A 325 -9.37 -10.43 -17.40
N ALA A 326 -10.21 -10.47 -18.42
CA ALA A 326 -11.01 -11.66 -18.75
C ALA A 326 -10.12 -12.86 -19.13
N ALA A 327 -9.08 -12.62 -19.94
CA ALA A 327 -8.11 -13.64 -20.32
C ALA A 327 -7.42 -14.28 -19.11
N LEU A 328 -7.03 -13.45 -18.15
CA LEU A 328 -6.40 -13.90 -16.89
C LEU A 328 -7.34 -14.77 -16.06
N ARG A 329 -8.65 -14.41 -15.96
CA ARG A 329 -9.64 -15.20 -15.23
C ARG A 329 -9.93 -16.55 -15.87
N GLU A 330 -9.93 -16.60 -17.19
CA GLU A 330 -10.17 -17.84 -17.92
C GLU A 330 -8.98 -18.81 -17.89
N GLY A 331 -7.81 -18.37 -17.40
CA GLY A 331 -6.59 -19.18 -17.34
C GLY A 331 -6.10 -19.65 -18.72
N LYS A 332 -6.60 -19.03 -19.81
CA LYS A 332 -6.17 -19.36 -21.15
C LYS A 332 -4.80 -18.78 -21.45
N PRO A 333 -3.98 -19.48 -22.26
CA PRO A 333 -2.69 -18.95 -22.69
C PRO A 333 -2.88 -17.57 -23.33
N PHE A 334 -2.06 -16.60 -22.97
CA PHE A 334 -2.08 -15.25 -23.52
C PHE A 334 -2.06 -15.20 -25.06
N SER A 335 -1.49 -16.25 -25.69
CA SER A 335 -1.36 -16.38 -27.14
C SER A 335 -2.68 -16.53 -27.88
N GLU A 336 -3.69 -17.09 -27.25
CA GLU A 336 -4.97 -17.40 -27.92
C GLU A 336 -5.96 -16.23 -27.87
N GLN A 337 -5.78 -15.31 -26.92
CA GLN A 337 -6.75 -14.26 -26.62
C GLN A 337 -6.33 -12.86 -27.04
N ILE A 338 -5.03 -12.59 -27.08
CA ILE A 338 -4.50 -11.28 -27.43
C ILE A 338 -3.91 -11.34 -28.82
N GLY A 339 -4.76 -11.21 -29.84
CA GLY A 339 -4.35 -11.22 -31.26
C GLY A 339 -3.44 -10.05 -31.67
N THR A 340 -3.36 -9.02 -30.83
CA THR A 340 -2.44 -7.88 -30.93
C THR A 340 -1.83 -7.60 -29.58
N PRO A 341 -0.53 -7.24 -29.49
CA PRO A 341 0.09 -6.83 -28.24
C PRO A 341 -0.68 -5.68 -27.61
N ASP A 342 -1.16 -5.90 -26.37
CA ASP A 342 -1.87 -4.87 -25.61
C ASP A 342 -0.90 -3.73 -25.28
N PRO A 343 -1.18 -2.48 -25.71
CA PRO A 343 -0.32 -1.35 -25.43
C PRO A 343 -0.12 -1.07 -23.94
N SER A 344 -1.08 -1.44 -23.09
CA SER A 344 -1.01 -1.27 -21.64
C SER A 344 0.08 -2.13 -21.02
N LEU A 345 0.28 -3.36 -21.50
CA LEU A 345 1.38 -4.24 -21.08
C LEU A 345 2.72 -3.56 -21.32
N ARG A 346 2.94 -3.05 -22.54
CA ARG A 346 4.20 -2.38 -22.91
C ARG A 346 4.46 -1.12 -22.09
N LYS A 347 3.41 -0.31 -21.88
CA LYS A 347 3.50 0.90 -21.06
C LYS A 347 3.90 0.62 -19.61
N SER A 348 3.55 -0.56 -19.12
CA SER A 348 3.85 -0.98 -17.74
C SER A 348 5.12 -1.85 -17.64
N GLY A 349 5.88 -2.01 -18.72
CA GLY A 349 7.13 -2.78 -18.74
C GLY A 349 6.93 -4.30 -18.89
N PHE A 350 5.84 -4.72 -19.54
CA PHE A 350 5.56 -6.13 -19.82
C PHE A 350 5.40 -6.36 -21.33
N CYS A 351 5.90 -7.48 -21.82
CA CYS A 351 5.82 -7.82 -23.24
C CYS A 351 5.47 -9.28 -23.47
N LEU A 352 4.63 -9.54 -24.46
CA LEU A 352 4.40 -10.89 -24.96
C LEU A 352 5.41 -11.17 -26.07
N VAL A 353 6.26 -12.18 -25.87
CA VAL A 353 7.35 -12.53 -26.79
C VAL A 353 7.25 -14.01 -27.15
N PRO A 354 7.22 -14.37 -28.46
CA PRO A 354 7.30 -15.75 -28.90
C PRO A 354 8.73 -16.27 -28.68
N LEU A 355 8.96 -16.99 -27.58
CA LEU A 355 10.26 -17.56 -27.24
C LEU A 355 10.32 -19.04 -27.58
N PRO A 356 11.49 -19.52 -28.07
CA PRO A 356 11.73 -20.96 -28.16
C PRO A 356 11.77 -21.55 -26.74
N ASP A 357 11.39 -22.82 -26.61
CA ASP A 357 11.58 -23.53 -25.36
C ASP A 357 13.08 -23.77 -25.12
N LEU A 358 13.71 -22.86 -24.38
CA LEU A 358 15.15 -22.93 -24.06
C LEU A 358 15.46 -24.04 -23.04
N LYS A 359 14.46 -24.51 -22.28
CA LYS A 359 14.62 -25.49 -21.18
C LYS A 359 14.23 -26.91 -21.62
N GLY A 360 13.30 -27.05 -22.60
CA GLY A 360 12.78 -28.35 -23.07
C GLY A 360 13.30 -28.83 -24.44
N GLY A 361 14.00 -27.98 -25.19
CA GLY A 361 14.65 -28.36 -26.44
C GLY A 361 13.74 -28.69 -27.64
N THR A 362 12.43 -28.41 -27.56
CA THR A 362 11.47 -28.70 -28.63
C THR A 362 11.58 -27.77 -29.84
N GLY A 363 12.26 -26.61 -29.67
CA GLY A 363 12.37 -25.58 -30.71
C GLY A 363 11.04 -24.86 -31.06
N GLU A 364 9.94 -25.28 -30.49
CA GLU A 364 8.64 -24.65 -30.66
C GLU A 364 8.63 -23.30 -29.94
N ARG A 365 8.13 -22.27 -30.64
CA ARG A 365 8.01 -20.92 -30.07
C ARG A 365 6.64 -20.75 -29.44
N THR A 366 6.62 -20.57 -28.14
CA THR A 366 5.40 -20.26 -27.40
C THR A 366 5.45 -18.81 -26.89
N PRO A 367 4.35 -18.06 -26.97
CA PRO A 367 4.31 -16.72 -26.39
C PRO A 367 4.47 -16.79 -24.88
N LYS A 368 5.45 -16.05 -24.37
CA LYS A 368 5.69 -15.87 -22.92
C LYS A 368 5.52 -14.40 -22.57
N LEU A 369 4.86 -14.13 -21.44
CA LEU A 369 4.83 -12.80 -20.87
C LEU A 369 6.16 -12.57 -20.14
N LEU A 370 6.92 -11.61 -20.64
CA LEU A 370 8.16 -11.14 -20.02
C LEU A 370 7.95 -9.81 -19.32
N SER A 371 8.69 -9.61 -18.26
CA SER A 371 8.90 -8.32 -17.60
C SER A 371 10.29 -7.77 -17.91
N ASN A 372 10.55 -6.50 -17.69
CA ASN A 372 11.87 -5.94 -17.95
C ASN A 372 12.89 -6.21 -16.82
N GLU A 373 12.42 -6.73 -15.67
CA GLU A 373 13.25 -6.97 -14.48
C GLU A 373 13.12 -8.42 -13.94
N GLY A 374 12.72 -9.37 -14.79
CA GLY A 374 12.61 -10.77 -14.39
C GLY A 374 11.39 -11.12 -13.55
N ASP A 375 11.31 -12.38 -13.11
CA ASP A 375 10.17 -12.97 -12.42
C ASP A 375 10.58 -13.64 -11.12
N ILE A 376 9.67 -13.63 -10.14
CA ILE A 376 9.77 -14.46 -8.93
C ILE A 376 8.52 -15.32 -8.84
N GLN A 377 8.69 -16.61 -8.61
CA GLN A 377 7.61 -17.52 -8.28
C GLN A 377 7.71 -17.95 -6.82
N ILE A 378 6.60 -17.85 -6.11
CA ILE A 378 6.47 -18.32 -4.73
C ILE A 378 5.56 -19.53 -4.75
N ARG A 379 6.04 -20.67 -4.29
CA ARG A 379 5.33 -21.94 -4.25
C ARG A 379 4.96 -22.27 -2.82
N MET A 380 3.67 -22.42 -2.58
CA MET A 380 3.09 -22.63 -1.26
C MET A 380 2.77 -24.10 -1.01
N LYS A 381 2.76 -24.52 0.26
CA LYS A 381 2.43 -25.90 0.68
C LYS A 381 1.00 -26.33 0.32
N ASP A 382 0.09 -25.38 0.13
CA ASP A 382 -1.31 -25.61 -0.27
C ASP A 382 -1.53 -25.68 -1.80
N GLY A 383 -0.45 -25.70 -2.57
CA GLY A 383 -0.49 -25.78 -4.02
C GLY A 383 -0.65 -24.44 -4.74
N ILE A 384 -0.69 -23.33 -4.05
CA ILE A 384 -0.71 -22.00 -4.69
C ILE A 384 0.68 -21.65 -5.20
N ARG A 385 0.75 -21.22 -6.45
CA ARG A 385 1.95 -20.66 -7.08
C ARG A 385 1.67 -19.21 -7.49
N TYR A 386 2.31 -18.26 -6.80
CA TYR A 386 2.31 -16.86 -7.22
C TYR A 386 3.43 -16.63 -8.24
N ASN A 387 3.12 -15.84 -9.27
CA ASN A 387 4.13 -15.32 -10.21
C ASN A 387 4.11 -13.79 -10.11
N LEU A 388 5.21 -13.20 -9.67
CA LEU A 388 5.44 -11.78 -9.56
C LEU A 388 6.39 -11.34 -10.66
N ARG A 389 5.96 -10.39 -11.51
CA ARG A 389 6.74 -9.82 -12.61
C ARG A 389 6.91 -8.34 -12.38
N PHE A 390 8.13 -7.85 -12.48
CA PHE A 390 8.48 -6.47 -12.19
C PHE A 390 8.63 -5.68 -13.49
N GLY A 391 7.79 -4.65 -13.65
CA GLY A 391 7.73 -3.82 -14.84
C GLY A 391 8.57 -2.56 -14.74
N ASP A 392 8.24 -1.55 -15.57
CA ASP A 392 8.93 -0.27 -15.64
C ASP A 392 8.72 0.59 -14.39
N LEU A 393 9.61 1.55 -14.22
CA LEU A 393 9.42 2.62 -13.26
C LEU A 393 8.23 3.49 -13.69
N THR A 394 7.39 3.85 -12.74
CA THR A 394 6.30 4.80 -12.95
C THR A 394 6.64 6.12 -12.27
N GLY A 395 6.20 7.24 -12.88
CA GLY A 395 6.44 8.56 -12.34
C GLY A 395 5.84 8.71 -10.94
N THR A 396 6.61 9.31 -10.07
CA THR A 396 6.17 9.70 -8.73
C THR A 396 5.21 10.87 -8.84
N GLU A 397 3.93 10.66 -8.57
CA GLU A 397 3.19 11.70 -7.88
C GLU A 397 3.77 11.73 -6.46
N SER A 398 4.51 12.80 -6.17
CA SER A 398 5.17 12.97 -4.87
C SER A 398 4.11 13.16 -3.80
N GLU A 399 3.63 12.08 -3.22
CA GLU A 399 3.11 12.14 -1.86
C GLU A 399 4.32 12.37 -0.95
N MET A 400 4.62 13.63 -0.68
CA MET A 400 5.55 14.02 0.38
C MET A 400 4.90 13.64 1.71
N THR A 401 5.13 12.41 2.16
CA THR A 401 4.83 12.03 3.54
C THR A 401 5.76 12.82 4.44
N ASN A 402 5.16 13.52 5.42
CA ASN A 402 5.86 14.26 6.47
C ASN A 402 6.50 13.31 7.49
N ASP A 403 7.46 12.50 7.10
CA ASP A 403 8.36 11.82 8.03
C ASP A 403 9.68 12.59 8.10
N ALA A 404 9.63 13.71 8.84
CA ALA A 404 10.79 14.57 9.10
C ALA A 404 11.76 14.01 10.16
N ASP A 405 11.59 12.78 10.63
CA ASP A 405 12.33 12.24 11.79
C ASP A 405 13.17 10.99 11.53
N ASN A 406 13.74 10.80 10.34
CA ASN A 406 14.77 9.76 10.21
C ASN A 406 15.88 10.11 9.20
N LYS A 407 16.81 10.99 9.65
CA LYS A 407 18.12 11.13 8.99
C LYS A 407 19.03 10.01 9.48
N THR A 408 19.17 8.97 8.67
CA THR A 408 20.31 8.06 8.78
C THR A 408 21.12 8.16 7.48
N GLU A 409 22.27 8.82 7.58
CA GLU A 409 23.25 8.91 6.51
C GLU A 409 23.83 7.52 6.24
N THR A 410 23.58 6.98 5.04
CA THR A 410 24.40 5.86 4.54
C THR A 410 24.87 6.21 3.14
N SER A 411 26.17 6.36 3.05
CA SER A 411 26.95 6.72 1.88
C SER A 411 26.94 5.58 0.86
N SER A 412 26.19 5.73 -0.23
CA SER A 412 26.44 5.02 -1.49
C SER A 412 26.12 5.93 -2.67
N ASN A 413 27.14 6.15 -3.55
CA ASN A 413 27.15 7.06 -4.68
C ASN A 413 26.31 6.55 -5.87
N THR A 414 25.05 6.23 -5.68
CA THR A 414 24.07 6.08 -6.74
C THR A 414 22.98 7.12 -6.48
N PRO A 415 22.56 7.96 -7.43
CA PRO A 415 21.47 8.89 -7.19
C PRO A 415 20.21 8.06 -6.92
N THR A 416 19.89 7.86 -5.64
CA THR A 416 18.60 7.30 -5.24
C THR A 416 17.56 8.36 -5.58
N ILE A 417 16.77 8.12 -6.63
CA ILE A 417 15.59 8.93 -6.93
C ILE A 417 14.62 8.60 -5.78
N MET A 418 14.58 9.46 -4.77
CA MET A 418 13.64 9.33 -3.65
C MET A 418 12.22 9.33 -4.22
N GLY A 419 11.46 8.26 -3.99
CA GLY A 419 10.07 8.14 -4.39
C GLY A 419 9.84 7.48 -5.77
N ALA A 420 10.80 6.76 -6.33
CA ALA A 420 10.54 5.94 -7.53
C ALA A 420 9.61 4.77 -7.18
N ASN A 421 8.59 4.55 -8.00
CA ASN A 421 7.67 3.43 -7.91
C ASN A 421 7.82 2.53 -9.13
N ARG A 422 7.37 1.28 -9.02
CA ARG A 422 7.50 0.28 -10.08
C ARG A 422 6.22 -0.52 -10.26
N TYR A 423 5.87 -0.83 -11.51
CA TYR A 423 4.77 -1.72 -11.81
C TYR A 423 5.07 -3.16 -11.39
N LEU A 424 4.06 -3.81 -10.83
CA LEU A 424 4.08 -5.21 -10.43
C LEU A 424 2.86 -5.93 -11.04
N PHE A 425 3.12 -7.00 -11.79
CA PHE A 425 2.09 -7.87 -12.35
C PHE A 425 2.07 -9.18 -11.56
N ILE A 426 0.93 -9.51 -10.95
CA ILE A 426 0.76 -10.69 -10.13
C ILE A 426 -0.22 -11.65 -10.81
N THR A 427 0.10 -12.94 -10.84
CA THR A 427 -0.83 -14.04 -11.13
C THR A 427 -0.72 -15.10 -10.05
N ALA A 428 -1.79 -15.83 -9.82
CA ALA A 428 -1.82 -16.99 -8.94
C ALA A 428 -2.41 -18.19 -9.69
N GLU A 429 -1.79 -19.36 -9.51
CA GLU A 429 -2.19 -20.60 -10.15
C GLU A 429 -2.17 -21.72 -9.13
N PHE A 430 -2.97 -22.77 -9.36
CA PHE A 430 -2.93 -23.98 -8.54
C PHE A 430 -2.02 -25.03 -9.20
N ASP A 431 -1.07 -25.54 -8.42
CA ASP A 431 -0.13 -26.59 -8.82
C ASP A 431 -0.23 -27.77 -7.85
N VAL A 432 -0.93 -28.83 -8.28
CA VAL A 432 -1.14 -30.03 -7.48
C VAL A 432 0.16 -30.74 -7.09
N SER A 433 1.24 -30.55 -7.84
CA SER A 433 2.54 -31.19 -7.55
C SER A 433 3.18 -30.69 -6.25
N MET A 434 2.72 -29.55 -5.73
CA MET A 434 3.20 -28.98 -4.46
C MET A 434 2.52 -29.60 -3.24
N ILE A 435 1.36 -30.26 -3.41
CA ILE A 435 0.67 -30.94 -2.32
C ILE A 435 1.30 -32.31 -2.13
N PRO A 436 1.76 -32.66 -0.91
CA PRO A 436 2.30 -33.97 -0.63
C PRO A 436 1.29 -35.07 -0.97
N ALA A 437 1.73 -36.07 -1.74
CA ALA A 437 0.90 -37.23 -2.04
C ALA A 437 0.50 -37.95 -0.73
N PRO A 438 -0.71 -38.57 -0.66
CA PRO A 438 -1.16 -39.25 0.52
C PRO A 438 -0.29 -40.47 0.81
N GLU A 439 0.09 -40.66 2.08
CA GLU A 439 0.84 -41.83 2.53
C GLU A 439 -0.10 -43.03 2.68
N ILE A 440 -0.33 -43.73 1.58
CA ILE A 440 -1.19 -44.92 1.56
C ILE A 440 -0.38 -46.14 2.02
N LYS A 441 -0.79 -46.70 3.15
CA LYS A 441 -0.19 -47.94 3.69
C LYS A 441 -0.71 -49.17 2.96
N PRO A 442 0.14 -50.17 2.67
CA PRO A 442 -0.35 -51.41 2.07
C PRO A 442 -1.32 -52.14 3.01
N VAL A 443 -2.46 -52.54 2.48
CA VAL A 443 -3.46 -53.31 3.23
C VAL A 443 -3.00 -54.75 3.30
N PRO A 444 -2.83 -55.35 4.53
CA PRO A 444 -2.34 -56.70 4.64
C PRO A 444 -3.37 -57.73 4.17
N GLU A 445 -2.93 -58.71 3.41
CA GLU A 445 -3.73 -59.91 3.11
C GLU A 445 -3.77 -60.81 4.37
N ILE A 446 -4.96 -61.34 4.69
CA ILE A 446 -5.10 -62.23 5.84
C ILE A 446 -4.72 -63.63 5.42
N PRO A 447 -3.69 -64.26 6.02
CA PRO A 447 -3.26 -65.61 5.63
C PRO A 447 -4.34 -66.65 5.98
N ASP A 448 -4.50 -67.66 5.14
CA ASP A 448 -5.33 -68.81 5.42
C ASP A 448 -4.76 -69.66 6.57
N GLY A 449 -5.63 -70.18 7.48
CA GLY A 449 -5.20 -71.09 8.53
C GLY A 449 -4.95 -70.44 9.90
N LEU A 450 -5.31 -69.21 10.11
CA LEU A 450 -5.28 -68.55 11.40
C LEU A 450 -6.39 -69.09 12.31
N ASN A 451 -6.16 -69.06 13.64
CA ASN A 451 -7.21 -69.34 14.61
C ASN A 451 -8.21 -68.17 14.70
N PRO A 452 -9.43 -68.34 15.26
CA PRO A 452 -10.47 -67.31 15.30
C PRO A 452 -10.01 -65.99 15.95
N GLU A 453 -9.20 -66.03 16.98
CA GLU A 453 -8.70 -64.85 17.71
C GLU A 453 -7.66 -64.08 16.90
N GLN A 454 -6.79 -64.80 16.20
CA GLN A 454 -5.80 -64.22 15.28
C GLN A 454 -6.46 -63.62 14.02
N THR A 455 -7.51 -64.27 13.51
CA THR A 455 -8.30 -63.74 12.38
C THR A 455 -9.02 -62.44 12.76
N GLU A 456 -9.61 -62.37 13.99
CA GLU A 456 -10.24 -61.16 14.45
C GLU A 456 -9.25 -60.00 14.61
N THR A 457 -8.06 -60.25 15.15
CA THR A 457 -6.99 -59.24 15.29
C THR A 457 -6.52 -58.74 13.92
N ALA A 458 -6.26 -59.64 12.97
CA ALA A 458 -5.86 -59.29 11.61
C ALA A 458 -6.95 -58.47 10.87
N ASN A 459 -8.23 -58.81 11.05
CA ASN A 459 -9.35 -58.05 10.50
C ASN A 459 -9.43 -56.62 11.08
N LYS A 460 -9.23 -56.46 12.40
CA LYS A 460 -9.20 -55.15 13.04
C LYS A 460 -8.03 -54.28 12.54
N GLU A 461 -6.85 -54.86 12.38
CA GLU A 461 -5.67 -54.15 11.85
C GLU A 461 -5.90 -53.73 10.39
N LYS A 462 -6.43 -54.62 9.57
CA LYS A 462 -6.82 -54.31 8.18
C LYS A 462 -7.80 -53.14 8.10
N GLU A 463 -8.89 -53.20 8.91
CA GLU A 463 -9.89 -52.14 8.96
C GLU A 463 -9.31 -50.80 9.43
N GLN A 464 -8.37 -50.81 10.39
CA GLN A 464 -7.67 -49.60 10.84
C GLN A 464 -6.80 -48.99 9.74
N ILE A 465 -6.06 -49.81 8.98
CA ILE A 465 -5.25 -49.37 7.86
C ILE A 465 -6.14 -48.80 6.75
N GLU A 466 -7.23 -49.50 6.38
CA GLU A 466 -8.19 -49.02 5.38
C GLU A 466 -8.79 -47.66 5.75
N LYS A 467 -9.24 -47.52 7.01
CA LYS A 467 -9.75 -46.23 7.53
C LYS A 467 -8.69 -45.13 7.56
N SER A 468 -7.44 -45.47 7.89
CA SER A 468 -6.34 -44.53 7.86
C SER A 468 -6.06 -44.05 6.43
N ASN A 469 -5.99 -44.99 5.47
CA ASN A 469 -5.78 -44.68 4.05
C ASN A 469 -6.92 -43.82 3.50
N GLN A 470 -8.17 -44.15 3.84
CA GLN A 470 -9.33 -43.36 3.42
C GLN A 470 -9.23 -41.92 3.96
N ARG A 471 -8.85 -41.71 5.22
CA ARG A 471 -8.70 -40.38 5.81
C ARG A 471 -7.57 -39.59 5.13
N GLU A 472 -6.45 -40.23 4.82
CA GLU A 472 -5.35 -39.58 4.11
C GLU A 472 -5.75 -39.17 2.69
N GLN A 473 -6.51 -40.04 1.99
CA GLN A 473 -7.05 -39.71 0.68
C GLN A 473 -8.07 -38.55 0.73
N GLU A 474 -9.01 -38.58 1.70
CA GLU A 474 -9.99 -37.51 1.90
C GLU A 474 -9.30 -36.17 2.22
N ARG A 475 -8.22 -36.17 3.02
CA ARG A 475 -7.44 -34.97 3.29
C ARG A 475 -6.77 -34.41 2.03
N TYR A 476 -6.17 -35.31 1.24
CA TYR A 476 -5.50 -34.92 0.00
C TYR A 476 -6.50 -34.34 -1.00
N ASP A 477 -7.63 -35.01 -1.20
CA ASP A 477 -8.70 -34.54 -2.11
C ASP A 477 -9.25 -33.18 -1.68
N LYS A 478 -9.47 -33.01 -0.37
CA LYS A 478 -9.89 -31.74 0.20
C LYS A 478 -8.85 -30.63 0.03
N ALA A 479 -7.57 -30.90 0.23
CA ALA A 479 -6.51 -29.94 0.04
C ALA A 479 -6.45 -29.46 -1.43
N ILE A 480 -6.66 -30.36 -2.39
CA ILE A 480 -6.77 -30.01 -3.81
C ILE A 480 -7.97 -29.10 -4.07
N GLU A 481 -9.14 -29.43 -3.52
CA GLU A 481 -10.35 -28.62 -3.69
C GLU A 481 -10.20 -27.22 -3.08
N ASP A 482 -9.69 -27.14 -1.85
CA ASP A 482 -9.45 -25.87 -1.15
C ASP A 482 -8.41 -25.01 -1.89
N GLY A 483 -7.32 -25.64 -2.36
CA GLY A 483 -6.29 -24.96 -3.15
C GLY A 483 -6.81 -24.39 -4.47
N LYS A 484 -7.65 -25.15 -5.22
CA LYS A 484 -8.29 -24.66 -6.45
C LYS A 484 -9.20 -23.45 -6.18
N LYS A 485 -10.06 -23.52 -5.16
CA LYS A 485 -10.94 -22.41 -4.77
C LYS A 485 -10.15 -21.17 -4.36
N ARG A 486 -9.02 -21.36 -3.66
CA ARG A 486 -8.14 -20.26 -3.29
C ARG A 486 -7.48 -19.63 -4.51
N ALA A 487 -7.00 -20.43 -5.46
CA ALA A 487 -6.42 -19.93 -6.70
C ALA A 487 -7.42 -19.11 -7.53
N GLU A 488 -8.69 -19.56 -7.63
CA GLU A 488 -9.76 -18.80 -8.27
C GLU A 488 -9.99 -17.44 -7.62
N LYS A 489 -10.12 -17.41 -6.28
CA LYS A 489 -10.28 -16.17 -5.51
C LYS A 489 -9.10 -15.20 -5.71
N LEU A 490 -7.87 -15.71 -5.71
CA LEU A 490 -6.66 -14.90 -5.95
C LEU A 490 -6.59 -14.41 -7.40
N THR A 491 -6.99 -15.24 -8.36
CA THR A 491 -7.07 -14.84 -9.78
C THR A 491 -8.06 -13.70 -9.96
N ASP A 492 -9.25 -13.77 -9.37
CA ASP A 492 -10.23 -12.69 -9.39
C ASP A 492 -9.67 -11.39 -8.78
N ARG A 493 -8.91 -11.51 -7.69
CA ARG A 493 -8.27 -10.37 -7.03
C ARG A 493 -7.22 -9.70 -7.89
N PHE A 494 -6.39 -10.48 -8.61
CA PHE A 494 -5.26 -9.96 -9.35
C PHE A 494 -5.57 -9.62 -10.82
N ALA A 495 -6.59 -10.21 -11.41
CA ALA A 495 -6.86 -10.12 -12.83
C ALA A 495 -7.02 -8.68 -13.33
N ASP A 496 -7.69 -7.82 -12.57
CA ASP A 496 -8.06 -6.47 -13.00
C ASP A 496 -6.94 -5.43 -12.85
N TRP A 497 -5.86 -5.72 -12.11
CA TRP A 497 -4.97 -4.68 -11.63
C TRP A 497 -3.50 -4.89 -12.01
N TYR A 498 -2.84 -3.84 -12.49
CA TYR A 498 -1.42 -3.64 -12.31
C TYR A 498 -1.22 -3.00 -10.95
N TYR A 499 -0.38 -3.57 -10.12
CA TYR A 499 -0.01 -3.00 -8.84
C TYR A 499 1.20 -2.09 -8.98
N VAL A 500 1.33 -1.13 -8.09
CA VAL A 500 2.49 -0.25 -8.03
C VAL A 500 3.09 -0.38 -6.64
N ILE A 501 4.37 -0.69 -6.57
CA ILE A 501 5.15 -0.83 -5.34
C ILE A 501 6.28 0.19 -5.33
N SER A 502 6.73 0.57 -4.12
CA SER A 502 7.91 1.43 -4.02
C SER A 502 9.18 0.69 -4.44
N GLU A 503 10.17 1.45 -4.92
CA GLU A 503 11.48 0.89 -5.28
C GLU A 503 12.18 0.22 -4.09
N ASP A 504 11.92 0.66 -2.85
CA ASP A 504 12.47 0.04 -1.65
C ASP A 504 11.87 -1.34 -1.37
N VAL A 505 10.58 -1.54 -1.64
CA VAL A 505 9.94 -2.86 -1.58
C VAL A 505 10.47 -3.74 -2.70
N TYR A 506 10.57 -3.21 -3.92
CA TYR A 506 11.15 -3.93 -5.07
C TYR A 506 12.56 -4.45 -4.76
N LYS A 507 13.47 -3.60 -4.26
CA LYS A 507 14.86 -3.99 -3.91
C LYS A 507 14.95 -5.10 -2.86
N LYS A 508 13.96 -5.21 -1.97
CA LYS A 508 13.91 -6.29 -0.98
C LYS A 508 13.42 -7.60 -1.58
N ILE A 509 12.52 -7.54 -2.56
CA ILE A 509 11.89 -8.72 -3.17
C ILE A 509 12.71 -9.21 -4.36
N HIS A 510 13.20 -8.30 -5.21
CA HIS A 510 13.94 -8.64 -6.42
C HIS A 510 15.35 -9.14 -6.08
N LEU A 511 15.54 -10.45 -6.18
CA LEU A 511 16.82 -11.10 -5.94
C LEU A 511 17.56 -11.37 -7.24
N THR A 512 18.87 -11.20 -7.17
CA THR A 512 19.81 -11.52 -8.26
C THR A 512 20.91 -12.41 -7.76
N GLN A 513 21.67 -13.03 -8.67
CA GLN A 513 22.83 -13.84 -8.31
C GLN A 513 23.86 -13.09 -7.45
N THR A 514 23.91 -11.76 -7.56
CA THR A 514 24.90 -10.94 -6.85
C THR A 514 24.56 -10.70 -5.38
N ASN A 515 23.29 -10.82 -4.98
CA ASN A 515 22.84 -10.52 -3.62
C ASN A 515 22.43 -11.75 -2.80
N VAL A 516 22.17 -12.89 -3.47
CA VAL A 516 21.79 -14.14 -2.78
C VAL A 516 22.96 -14.96 -2.27
N PHE A 517 24.18 -14.67 -2.74
CA PHE A 517 25.40 -15.33 -2.28
C PHE A 517 26.32 -14.33 -1.58
N ARG A 518 27.04 -14.79 -0.56
CA ARG A 518 28.08 -14.02 0.13
C ARG A 518 29.30 -14.90 0.39
N GLU A 519 30.46 -14.29 0.62
CA GLU A 519 31.64 -15.02 1.07
C GLU A 519 31.44 -15.52 2.50
N LYS A 520 31.84 -16.76 2.76
CA LYS A 520 31.88 -17.32 4.12
C LYS A 520 32.75 -16.48 5.01
N LYS A 521 32.25 -16.12 6.19
CA LYS A 521 33.07 -15.48 7.22
C LYS A 521 34.22 -16.44 7.58
N LYS A 522 35.46 -16.03 7.36
CA LYS A 522 36.60 -16.78 7.88
C LYS A 522 36.47 -16.85 9.40
N GLU A 523 36.32 -18.06 9.93
CA GLU A 523 36.47 -18.25 11.37
C GLU A 523 37.88 -17.80 11.73
N THR A 524 38.03 -16.64 12.32
CA THR A 524 39.26 -16.26 13.02
C THR A 524 39.38 -17.23 14.17
N GLY A 525 40.31 -18.20 13.98
CA GLY A 525 40.59 -19.22 14.98
C GLY A 525 40.72 -18.58 16.35
N THR A 526 39.97 -19.09 17.29
CA THR A 526 40.10 -18.80 18.71
C THR A 526 41.53 -19.17 19.10
N GLU A 527 42.41 -18.17 19.28
CA GLU A 527 43.66 -18.40 20.00
C GLU A 527 43.27 -18.87 21.39
N SER A 528 43.54 -20.16 21.64
CA SER A 528 43.44 -20.74 22.97
C SER A 528 44.43 -20.06 23.88
N HIS A 529 43.95 -19.10 24.66
CA HIS A 529 44.66 -18.69 25.85
C HIS A 529 44.54 -19.82 26.88
N GLU A 530 45.62 -20.60 27.02
CA GLU A 530 45.85 -21.44 28.17
C GLU A 530 46.01 -20.50 29.40
N HIS A 531 44.99 -20.42 30.21
CA HIS A 531 45.07 -19.86 31.53
C HIS A 531 45.44 -21.01 32.50
N GLU A 532 46.70 -21.00 32.98
CA GLU A 532 47.10 -21.72 34.18
C GLU A 532 46.30 -21.26 35.38
N HIS A 533 45.57 -22.17 35.99
CA HIS A 533 44.89 -21.95 37.25
C HIS A 533 45.84 -22.16 38.43
N GLU A 534 46.23 -21.10 39.08
CA GLU A 534 46.79 -21.13 40.43
C GLU A 534 45.66 -20.99 41.46
N HIS A 535 45.52 -22.01 42.33
CA HIS A 535 44.56 -22.04 43.43
C HIS A 535 45.07 -21.15 44.59
N GLY A 536 44.22 -20.24 45.06
CA GLY A 536 44.37 -19.46 46.27
C GLY A 536 43.04 -19.15 46.93
N GLU A 537 42.94 -19.57 48.16
CA GLU A 537 41.76 -19.66 49.04
C GLU A 537 41.08 -18.34 49.43
N ASN A 538 39.75 -18.47 49.68
CA ASN A 538 38.90 -17.76 50.64
C ASN A 538 38.94 -16.23 50.75
N HIS A 539 37.77 -15.58 50.54
CA HIS A 539 37.14 -14.78 51.61
C HIS A 539 35.68 -14.42 51.29
N GLU A 540 34.88 -14.41 52.35
CA GLU A 540 33.45 -14.22 52.49
C GLU A 540 32.88 -12.84 52.08
N HIS A 541 31.66 -12.87 51.58
CA HIS A 541 30.48 -12.00 51.77
C HIS A 541 30.59 -10.48 51.90
N LYS A 542 29.89 -9.75 51.03
CA LYS A 542 28.67 -8.97 51.40
C LYS A 542 27.98 -8.42 50.14
N HIS A 543 26.66 -8.67 50.09
CA HIS A 543 25.76 -8.04 49.14
C HIS A 543 25.59 -6.54 49.45
N GLU A 544 25.87 -5.69 48.47
CA GLU A 544 25.35 -4.33 48.46
C GLU A 544 24.88 -4.00 47.03
N ILE A 545 23.60 -3.70 46.95
CA ILE A 545 22.89 -3.32 45.72
C ILE A 545 23.31 -1.88 45.42
N THR A 546 23.99 -1.65 44.27
CA THR A 546 24.22 -0.30 43.74
C THR A 546 23.77 -0.21 42.29
N GLU A 547 22.95 0.81 42.05
CA GLU A 547 22.40 1.21 40.77
C GLU A 547 23.46 1.48 39.69
N PRO A 548 23.20 1.28 38.39
CA PRO A 548 24.16 1.53 37.34
C PRO A 548 24.25 3.03 37.04
N LYS A 549 25.44 3.60 37.26
CA LYS A 549 25.82 4.94 36.79
C LYS A 549 26.11 4.92 35.29
N LEU A 550 25.52 5.87 34.56
CA LEU A 550 25.84 6.25 33.20
C LEU A 550 27.32 6.63 33.04
N PRO A 551 28.01 6.27 31.94
CA PRO A 551 29.38 6.72 31.70
C PRO A 551 29.41 8.16 31.20
N ASN A 552 30.30 8.95 31.86
CA ASN A 552 30.66 10.31 31.48
C ASN A 552 31.39 10.33 30.12
N LEU A 553 31.01 11.24 29.26
CA LEU A 553 31.76 11.67 28.08
C LEU A 553 33.04 12.45 28.53
N PRO A 554 34.22 12.16 27.94
CA PRO A 554 35.40 12.98 28.17
C PRO A 554 35.35 14.27 27.34
N GLY A 555 35.73 15.35 27.98
CA GLY A 555 35.80 16.69 27.43
C GLY A 555 36.86 16.84 26.33
N THR A 556 36.58 17.79 25.50
CA THR A 556 37.43 18.32 24.44
C THR A 556 38.62 19.10 25.05
N ASP A 557 39.84 18.58 24.89
CA ASP A 557 41.05 19.38 24.84
C ASP A 557 42.16 18.57 24.15
N GLY A 558 42.68 19.08 23.05
CA GLY A 558 43.82 18.49 22.36
C GLY A 558 43.87 18.76 20.85
N LEU A 559 43.99 20.03 20.46
CA LEU A 559 44.37 20.45 19.12
C LEU A 559 45.79 19.95 18.77
N MET A 560 45.91 18.99 17.87
CA MET A 560 47.17 18.73 17.14
C MET A 560 47.28 19.65 15.96
N LYS A 561 48.30 20.54 15.97
CA LYS A 561 48.72 21.38 14.84
C LYS A 561 49.31 20.52 13.72
N ILE A 562 48.80 20.69 12.51
CA ILE A 562 49.47 20.29 11.28
C ILE A 562 50.16 21.52 10.71
N PRO A 563 51.45 21.48 10.36
CA PRO A 563 52.18 22.64 9.84
C PRO A 563 52.01 22.72 8.31
N GLY A 564 51.73 23.94 7.83
CA GLY A 564 52.01 24.39 6.47
C GLY A 564 50.85 24.54 5.53
N LEU A 565 50.13 25.66 5.60
CA LEU A 565 49.52 26.33 4.43
C LEU A 565 49.33 27.80 4.79
N ASP A 566 50.10 28.66 4.08
CA ASP A 566 50.10 30.11 4.23
C ASP A 566 48.74 30.70 3.81
N GLU A 567 48.20 31.55 4.68
CA GLU A 567 47.06 32.42 4.40
C GLU A 567 47.43 33.52 3.41
N LYS A 568 46.68 33.67 2.33
CA LYS A 568 46.53 34.94 1.58
C LYS A 568 45.08 35.39 1.67
N PRO A 569 44.85 36.69 1.94
CA PRO A 569 43.52 37.24 2.09
C PRO A 569 42.80 37.33 0.74
N VAL A 570 41.54 36.89 0.69
CA VAL A 570 40.67 37.04 -0.48
C VAL A 570 39.93 38.36 -0.35
N GLU A 571 40.11 39.23 -1.36
CA GLU A 571 39.36 40.46 -1.56
C GLU A 571 37.90 40.15 -1.95
N GLU A 572 36.97 40.94 -1.40
CA GLU A 572 35.54 40.92 -1.75
C GLU A 572 35.36 41.40 -3.20
N PRO A 573 34.53 40.73 -4.03
CA PRO A 573 34.19 41.27 -5.34
C PRO A 573 33.08 42.33 -5.24
N LYS A 574 33.38 43.49 -5.81
CA LYS A 574 32.47 44.62 -6.03
C LYS A 574 31.33 44.21 -6.99
N THR A 575 30.13 44.57 -6.60
CA THR A 575 28.91 44.55 -7.39
C THR A 575 29.05 45.45 -8.63
N GLU A 576 29.00 44.87 -9.83
CA GLU A 576 28.76 45.60 -11.08
C GLU A 576 27.26 45.61 -11.42
N GLU A 577 26.73 46.81 -11.58
CA GLU A 577 25.41 47.12 -12.12
C GLU A 577 25.23 46.57 -13.53
N SER A 578 24.36 45.64 -13.77
CA SER A 578 23.97 45.19 -15.11
C SER A 578 22.82 46.04 -15.65
N LYS A 579 23.07 46.65 -16.82
CA LYS A 579 22.13 47.39 -17.67
C LYS A 579 21.00 46.47 -18.17
N PRO A 580 19.78 47.03 -18.41
CA PRO A 580 18.63 46.27 -18.90
C PRO A 580 18.80 45.82 -20.33
N VAL A 581 18.43 44.56 -20.59
CA VAL A 581 18.37 43.95 -21.93
C VAL A 581 17.02 44.28 -22.55
N GLU A 582 17.05 44.81 -23.78
CA GLU A 582 15.89 45.11 -24.65
C GLU A 582 15.12 43.82 -25.00
N GLU A 583 13.79 43.91 -24.88
CA GLU A 583 12.85 42.85 -25.32
C GLU A 583 12.85 42.75 -26.87
N PRO A 584 12.79 41.53 -27.45
CA PRO A 584 12.55 41.39 -28.89
C PRO A 584 11.04 41.55 -29.20
N LYS A 585 10.75 42.41 -30.17
CA LYS A 585 9.42 42.66 -30.74
C LYS A 585 8.84 41.37 -31.35
N THR A 586 7.68 40.96 -30.90
CA THR A 586 6.80 39.98 -31.55
C THR A 586 6.21 40.55 -32.83
N GLU A 587 6.46 39.91 -33.97
CA GLU A 587 5.74 40.13 -35.24
C GLU A 587 4.39 39.37 -35.19
N GLU A 588 3.31 40.09 -35.49
CA GLU A 588 1.98 39.54 -35.72
C GLU A 588 1.91 38.75 -37.03
N PRO A 589 1.28 37.58 -37.10
CA PRO A 589 1.01 36.94 -38.39
C PRO A 589 -0.24 37.53 -39.06
N LYS A 590 -0.08 37.89 -40.35
CA LYS A 590 -1.16 38.34 -41.23
C LYS A 590 -2.18 37.22 -41.50
N PRO A 591 -3.48 37.55 -41.70
CA PRO A 591 -4.51 36.58 -42.05
C PRO A 591 -4.35 36.12 -43.51
N VAL A 592 -4.56 34.80 -43.70
CA VAL A 592 -4.71 34.18 -45.02
C VAL A 592 -6.17 34.13 -45.36
N GLU A 593 -6.55 34.77 -46.49
CA GLU A 593 -7.84 34.57 -47.16
C GLU A 593 -7.84 33.22 -47.90
N GLU A 594 -8.89 32.53 -47.80
CA GLU A 594 -9.76 31.62 -48.56
C GLU A 594 -9.99 30.29 -47.83
#